data_c9be430d1800500aa51894e4dacbb2a8
#
_entry.id   c9be430d1800500aa51894e4dacbb2a8
#
_cell.length_a   1.000
_cell.length_b   1.000
_cell.length_c   1.000
_cell.angle_alpha   90.00
_cell.angle_beta   90.00
_cell.angle_gamma   90.00
#
_symmetry.space_group_name_H-M   'P 1'
#
loop_
_entity.id
_entity.type
_entity.pdbx_description
1 polymer ?
#
loop_
_entity_poly.entity_id
_entity_poly.type
_entity_poly.pdbx_seq_one_letter_code
_entity_poly.pdbx_strand_id
1 'polypeptide(L)'
;MRTVVATLGTVTEEPHDLSETPGDDRLVGRGFWRSFTVMAIVAAIALGVALLRPTPRQTPGSADPVTAPLPSPAAGFQAPEPVRLVDVAASSGVDFVHESGARGGKLLPECLSGGVGIADLDGDALPDLIFTQGQPLEADASNDPAAAQGGVRVYLNRTTPGGALAFMPLDRAAIPTLNSFANGLAIGDVDGDERSDLYLACVGQDRLLLNRVGASGALEFVEAALPQDSAWGSSAGMFDADLDGDLDVVVANYVQWSPAIDRAVNYTLDGIGRAYGAPTGFAGAALALLVNNAGVLTDASESSGVVLRNPVSNALAAKALGLAFVDADRDGRVDILVANDKTPKFLLRNLGASPDGAPRFADIAVETGFAFDRDGSATGAMGIDVAWPRNNEELAIAIGNFANEPSALYIRDRARPVFSDEALGQGFGAPTRRFLTFGTLFLDADLDGDEDIVQLNGHLEPEIARLQPSQTYAQRGQLFLNRGGASVPLFVEAPADAIGALGEPMVGRGLASGDLDGDGDLDLVAVDLGGRARVLRNECATNHHWLAVSIAGRVAVGAEVSVTTVQAGVSTMQRRVLSPTRSYQSQCEPIAHFGLGHATTIANLTVRLPSGELLEYSDLPVDRVMRIALPR
;
A
#
# COMPACT_ATOMS: atom_id res chain seq x y z
N MET A 1 -19.29 -58.51 15.35
CA MET A 1 -19.14 -59.89 14.84
C MET A 1 -18.01 -59.82 13.78
N ARG A 2 -16.94 -60.28 14.03
CA ARG A 2 -16.08 -61.42 14.22
C ARG A 2 -14.66 -60.96 14.62
N THR A 3 -14.28 -61.40 15.76
CA THR A 3 -12.98 -61.41 16.39
C THR A 3 -12.07 -62.38 15.66
N VAL A 4 -10.79 -62.05 15.42
CA VAL A 4 -9.71 -63.05 15.17
C VAL A 4 -8.60 -62.79 16.15
N VAL A 5 -8.45 -63.75 17.04
CA VAL A 5 -7.38 -63.94 18.01
C VAL A 5 -6.23 -64.68 17.28
N ALA A 6 -5.00 -64.27 17.42
CA ALA A 6 -3.82 -65.04 17.02
C ALA A 6 -2.91 -65.29 18.22
N THR A 7 -2.64 -66.53 18.38
CA THR A 7 -2.02 -67.30 19.47
C THR A 7 -0.51 -67.10 19.55
N LEU A 8 -0.02 -66.94 20.78
CA LEU A 8 1.40 -67.05 21.17
C LEU A 8 1.88 -68.53 21.07
N GLY A 9 2.98 -68.74 20.36
CA GLY A 9 3.73 -70.01 20.35
C GLY A 9 5.04 -69.85 21.10
N THR A 10 5.19 -70.56 22.19
CA THR A 10 6.41 -70.79 22.94
C THR A 10 7.35 -71.72 22.20
N VAL A 11 8.65 -71.41 22.12
CA VAL A 11 9.73 -72.30 21.67
C VAL A 11 10.76 -72.38 22.79
N THR A 12 11.00 -73.63 23.19
CA THR A 12 11.90 -74.08 24.22
C THR A 12 13.38 -73.95 23.81
N GLU A 13 14.24 -73.64 24.76
CA GLU A 13 15.71 -73.68 24.65
C GLU A 13 16.23 -75.12 24.66
N GLU A 14 17.19 -75.33 23.77
CA GLU A 14 18.19 -76.42 23.94
C GLU A 14 19.61 -75.85 23.77
N PRO A 15 20.60 -76.27 24.58
CA PRO A 15 21.94 -75.71 24.59
C PRO A 15 22.86 -76.34 23.54
N HIS A 16 23.50 -75.50 22.73
CA HIS A 16 24.59 -75.96 21.83
C HIS A 16 25.97 -75.49 22.35
N ASP A 17 26.77 -76.50 22.43
CA ASP A 17 28.17 -76.64 22.77
C ASP A 17 29.12 -75.59 22.10
N LEU A 18 30.02 -75.03 22.93
CA LEU A 18 31.10 -74.12 22.52
C LEU A 18 32.34 -74.97 22.10
N SER A 19 32.55 -75.12 20.80
CA SER A 19 33.85 -75.51 20.26
C SER A 19 34.50 -74.32 19.56
N GLU A 20 35.60 -73.85 20.15
CA GLU A 20 36.45 -72.80 19.63
C GLU A 20 37.08 -73.14 18.31
N THR A 21 36.85 -72.32 17.26
CA THR A 21 37.71 -72.25 16.09
C THR A 21 38.53 -70.99 16.10
N PRO A 22 39.86 -71.05 15.80
CA PRO A 22 40.73 -69.86 15.87
C PRO A 22 40.30 -68.82 14.83
N GLY A 23 39.90 -67.62 15.27
CA GLY A 23 39.56 -66.54 14.40
C GLY A 23 40.77 -66.02 13.61
N ASP A 24 40.58 -65.85 12.33
CA ASP A 24 41.56 -65.30 11.39
C ASP A 24 41.74 -63.79 11.63
N ASP A 25 42.73 -63.45 12.47
CA ASP A 25 43.09 -62.04 12.84
C ASP A 25 43.42 -61.14 11.64
N ARG A 26 43.59 -61.73 10.44
CA ARG A 26 43.87 -60.99 9.22
C ARG A 26 42.63 -60.31 8.61
N LEU A 27 41.42 -60.75 8.92
CA LEU A 27 40.18 -60.15 8.44
C LEU A 27 39.77 -58.93 9.28
N VAL A 28 40.01 -58.97 10.58
CA VAL A 28 39.72 -57.85 11.50
C VAL A 28 40.65 -56.67 11.23
N GLY A 29 41.94 -56.92 10.96
CA GLY A 29 42.91 -55.89 10.63
C GLY A 29 42.57 -55.16 9.30
N ARG A 30 42.08 -55.89 8.30
CA ARG A 30 41.68 -55.28 7.00
C ARG A 30 40.41 -54.45 7.13
N GLY A 31 39.45 -54.87 7.92
CA GLY A 31 38.23 -54.07 8.21
C GLY A 31 38.58 -52.78 8.95
N PHE A 32 39.43 -52.86 9.97
CA PHE A 32 39.86 -51.70 10.74
C PHE A 32 40.62 -50.63 9.90
N TRP A 33 41.59 -51.11 9.08
CA TRP A 33 42.31 -50.19 8.17
C TRP A 33 41.42 -49.57 7.09
N ARG A 34 40.41 -50.28 6.58
CA ARG A 34 39.44 -49.72 5.64
C ARG A 34 38.56 -48.66 6.31
N SER A 35 38.06 -48.89 7.52
CA SER A 35 37.29 -47.91 8.29
C SER A 35 38.11 -46.68 8.64
N PHE A 36 39.39 -46.88 9.03
CA PHE A 36 40.31 -45.79 9.32
C PHE A 36 40.61 -44.93 8.06
N THR A 37 40.79 -45.57 6.92
CA THR A 37 40.99 -44.89 5.62
C THR A 37 39.77 -44.08 5.22
N VAL A 38 38.56 -44.61 5.39
CA VAL A 38 37.31 -43.87 5.11
C VAL A 38 37.17 -42.70 6.06
N MET A 39 37.43 -42.87 7.35
CA MET A 39 37.39 -41.76 8.34
C MET A 39 38.44 -40.69 8.04
N ALA A 40 39.64 -41.06 7.60
CA ALA A 40 40.69 -40.14 7.24
C ALA A 40 40.30 -39.33 5.95
N ILE A 41 39.65 -39.99 4.97
CA ILE A 41 39.11 -39.31 3.77
C ILE A 41 37.99 -38.35 4.13
N VAL A 42 37.06 -38.75 4.99
CA VAL A 42 35.97 -37.90 5.45
C VAL A 42 36.50 -36.68 6.23
N ALA A 43 37.50 -36.92 7.10
CA ALA A 43 38.18 -35.84 7.83
C ALA A 43 38.93 -34.88 6.90
N ALA A 44 39.62 -35.43 5.88
CA ALA A 44 40.31 -34.59 4.85
C ALA A 44 39.32 -33.79 4.00
N ILE A 45 38.17 -34.37 3.62
CA ILE A 45 37.10 -33.67 2.91
C ILE A 45 36.49 -32.60 3.82
N ALA A 46 36.21 -32.88 5.10
CA ALA A 46 35.70 -31.91 6.05
C ALA A 46 36.70 -30.75 6.28
N LEU A 47 37.98 -31.06 6.38
CA LEU A 47 39.05 -30.07 6.47
C LEU A 47 39.18 -29.25 5.18
N GLY A 48 39.08 -29.88 4.02
CA GLY A 48 39.05 -29.21 2.73
C GLY A 48 37.87 -28.27 2.58
N VAL A 49 36.66 -28.70 2.98
CA VAL A 49 35.47 -27.88 3.00
C VAL A 49 35.61 -26.73 4.01
N ALA A 50 36.25 -26.97 5.16
CA ALA A 50 36.50 -25.93 6.16
C ALA A 50 37.52 -24.90 5.67
N LEU A 51 38.56 -25.32 4.93
CA LEU A 51 39.59 -24.45 4.35
C LEU A 51 39.09 -23.72 3.07
N LEU A 52 38.11 -24.29 2.36
CA LEU A 52 37.50 -23.70 1.18
C LEU A 52 36.25 -22.89 1.51
N ARG A 53 35.76 -22.90 2.77
CA ARG A 53 34.76 -21.94 3.19
C ARG A 53 35.35 -20.54 3.02
N PRO A 54 34.75 -19.68 2.18
CA PRO A 54 35.11 -18.28 2.21
C PRO A 54 34.96 -17.84 3.67
N THR A 55 36.01 -17.28 4.25
CA THR A 55 35.90 -16.58 5.53
C THR A 55 34.64 -15.74 5.46
N PRO A 56 33.77 -15.79 6.51
CA PRO A 56 32.66 -14.86 6.55
C PRO A 56 33.29 -13.50 6.30
N ARG A 57 32.95 -12.84 5.19
CA ARG A 57 33.25 -11.43 5.04
C ARG A 57 32.74 -10.83 6.32
N GLN A 58 33.64 -10.34 7.18
CA GLN A 58 33.24 -9.41 8.20
C GLN A 58 32.36 -8.40 7.47
N THR A 59 31.09 -8.33 7.84
CA THR A 59 30.26 -7.18 7.51
C THR A 59 31.15 -6.00 7.83
N PRO A 60 31.46 -5.11 6.88
CA PRO A 60 32.23 -3.93 7.18
C PRO A 60 31.51 -3.31 8.37
N GLY A 61 32.20 -3.22 9.50
CA GLY A 61 31.73 -2.43 10.61
C GLY A 61 31.30 -1.12 10.01
N SER A 62 30.15 -0.59 10.42
CA SER A 62 29.54 0.64 9.92
C SER A 62 30.63 1.60 9.43
N ALA A 63 30.86 1.61 8.11
CA ALA A 63 31.65 2.66 7.54
C ALA A 63 30.91 3.94 7.93
N ASP A 64 31.62 4.86 8.56
CA ASP A 64 31.11 6.21 8.76
C ASP A 64 30.42 6.64 7.46
N PRO A 65 29.21 7.21 7.54
CA PRO A 65 28.49 7.61 6.36
C PRO A 65 29.43 8.51 5.56
N VAL A 66 29.86 8.04 4.39
CA VAL A 66 30.53 8.89 3.43
C VAL A 66 29.53 9.98 3.11
N THR A 67 29.71 11.14 3.72
CA THR A 67 29.04 12.38 3.34
C THR A 67 29.64 12.82 2.00
N ALA A 68 29.30 12.05 0.94
CA ALA A 68 29.44 12.60 -0.39
C ALA A 68 28.46 13.79 -0.46
N PRO A 69 28.93 14.99 -0.84
CA PRO A 69 28.00 16.07 -1.10
C PRO A 69 26.96 15.57 -2.09
N LEU A 70 25.68 15.84 -1.82
CA LEU A 70 24.63 15.62 -2.79
C LEU A 70 25.07 16.26 -4.12
N PRO A 71 24.90 15.59 -5.26
CA PRO A 71 25.19 16.21 -6.54
C PRO A 71 24.39 17.52 -6.59
N SER A 72 25.10 18.63 -6.84
CA SER A 72 24.43 19.90 -7.11
C SER A 72 23.44 19.70 -8.26
N PRO A 73 22.27 20.36 -8.22
CA PRO A 73 21.31 20.32 -9.31
C PRO A 73 22.06 20.54 -10.63
N ALA A 74 21.74 19.74 -11.65
CA ALA A 74 22.39 19.87 -12.94
C ALA A 74 22.27 21.32 -13.41
N ALA A 75 23.40 21.94 -13.77
CA ALA A 75 23.44 23.31 -14.25
C ALA A 75 22.53 23.45 -15.48
N GLY A 76 21.43 24.23 -15.33
CA GLY A 76 20.44 24.46 -16.38
C GLY A 76 19.02 23.99 -16.02
N PHE A 77 18.81 23.36 -14.86
CA PHE A 77 17.46 23.12 -14.36
C PHE A 77 16.88 24.46 -13.86
N GLN A 78 15.92 24.98 -14.59
CA GLN A 78 15.07 26.05 -14.08
C GLN A 78 14.09 25.33 -13.13
N ALA A 79 14.15 25.62 -11.83
CA ALA A 79 13.18 25.09 -10.89
C ALA A 79 11.78 25.46 -11.41
N PRO A 80 10.85 24.49 -11.49
CA PRO A 80 9.45 24.83 -11.75
C PRO A 80 8.95 25.83 -10.70
N GLU A 81 7.83 26.46 -10.95
CA GLU A 81 7.18 27.35 -9.98
C GLU A 81 7.08 26.64 -8.63
N PRO A 82 7.40 27.30 -7.51
CA PRO A 82 7.49 26.63 -6.22
C PRO A 82 6.10 26.11 -5.79
N VAL A 83 5.94 24.80 -5.74
CA VAL A 83 4.79 24.15 -5.09
C VAL A 83 4.88 24.43 -3.60
N ARG A 84 3.94 25.17 -3.06
CA ARG A 84 3.91 25.54 -1.65
C ARG A 84 2.69 24.95 -0.96
N LEU A 85 2.89 23.96 -0.12
CA LEU A 85 1.85 23.32 0.67
C LEU A 85 1.72 23.97 2.06
N VAL A 86 0.56 24.54 2.33
CA VAL A 86 0.29 25.28 3.58
C VAL A 86 -0.65 24.45 4.46
N ASP A 87 -0.23 24.13 5.69
CA ASP A 87 -1.12 23.45 6.64
C ASP A 87 -2.23 24.38 7.14
N VAL A 88 -3.43 24.08 6.72
CA VAL A 88 -4.65 24.82 7.08
C VAL A 88 -5.59 24.01 8.00
N ALA A 89 -5.18 22.85 8.52
CA ALA A 89 -6.05 22.00 9.33
C ALA A 89 -6.73 22.77 10.46
N ALA A 90 -5.96 23.49 11.28
CA ALA A 90 -6.52 24.24 12.41
C ALA A 90 -7.43 25.38 11.99
N SER A 91 -7.10 26.10 10.91
CA SER A 91 -7.91 27.22 10.41
C SER A 91 -9.15 26.78 9.65
N SER A 92 -9.13 25.57 9.06
CA SER A 92 -10.27 25.00 8.35
C SER A 92 -11.25 24.23 9.24
N GLY A 93 -10.97 24.07 10.55
CA GLY A 93 -11.85 23.35 11.47
C GLY A 93 -11.56 21.87 11.62
N VAL A 94 -10.45 21.36 11.05
CA VAL A 94 -10.00 19.97 11.25
C VAL A 94 -9.16 19.90 12.53
N ASP A 95 -9.75 19.34 13.58
CA ASP A 95 -9.12 19.18 14.90
C ASP A 95 -8.70 17.73 15.19
N PHE A 96 -8.69 16.86 14.18
CA PHE A 96 -8.38 15.46 14.30
C PHE A 96 -6.97 15.23 14.86
N VAL A 97 -6.90 14.46 15.95
CA VAL A 97 -5.67 13.93 16.52
C VAL A 97 -5.76 12.40 16.45
N HIS A 98 -4.82 11.79 15.76
CA HIS A 98 -4.81 10.36 15.58
C HIS A 98 -4.58 9.61 16.90
N GLU A 99 -5.44 8.64 17.23
CA GLU A 99 -5.23 7.71 18.33
C GLU A 99 -4.62 6.40 17.79
N SER A 100 -3.40 6.11 18.19
CA SER A 100 -2.67 4.91 17.77
C SER A 100 -2.95 3.68 18.62
N GLY A 101 -3.65 3.82 19.73
CA GLY A 101 -3.86 2.77 20.73
C GLY A 101 -2.65 2.46 21.61
N ALA A 102 -1.52 3.14 21.42
CA ALA A 102 -0.28 2.84 22.14
C ALA A 102 -0.40 3.15 23.63
N ARG A 103 -0.09 2.15 24.47
CA ARG A 103 -0.06 2.25 25.94
C ARG A 103 1.27 1.76 26.52
N GLY A 104 2.35 1.81 25.73
CA GLY A 104 3.70 1.39 26.13
C GLY A 104 3.96 -0.10 25.94
N GLY A 105 2.99 -0.88 25.50
CA GLY A 105 3.14 -2.31 25.19
C GLY A 105 3.97 -2.60 23.95
N LYS A 106 4.14 -1.62 23.07
CA LYS A 106 4.79 -1.74 21.75
C LYS A 106 4.23 -2.93 20.97
N LEU A 107 2.91 -2.94 20.81
CA LEU A 107 2.18 -3.88 19.98
C LEU A 107 2.20 -3.40 18.53
N LEU A 108 2.50 -4.28 17.60
CA LEU A 108 2.81 -3.92 16.21
C LEU A 108 1.74 -3.03 15.53
N PRO A 109 0.41 -3.20 15.71
CA PRO A 109 -0.57 -2.32 15.09
C PRO A 109 -0.47 -0.85 15.51
N GLU A 110 0.00 -0.58 16.75
CA GLU A 110 0.12 0.77 17.29
C GLU A 110 0.99 1.71 16.45
N CYS A 111 1.90 1.16 15.64
CA CYS A 111 2.81 1.94 14.81
C CYS A 111 2.47 1.94 13.31
N LEU A 112 1.38 1.28 12.90
CA LEU A 112 1.04 1.08 11.48
C LEU A 112 -0.33 1.65 11.07
N SER A 113 -1.17 2.13 11.99
CA SER A 113 -2.50 2.68 11.70
C SER A 113 -2.45 4.14 11.23
N GLY A 114 -3.55 4.61 10.64
CA GLY A 114 -3.74 5.99 10.27
C GLY A 114 -4.06 6.20 8.80
N GLY A 115 -5.14 5.59 8.30
CA GLY A 115 -5.67 5.81 6.96
C GLY A 115 -6.46 7.12 6.86
N VAL A 116 -6.59 7.64 5.64
CA VAL A 116 -7.39 8.82 5.30
C VAL A 116 -8.13 8.63 3.98
N GLY A 117 -9.36 9.13 3.91
CA GLY A 117 -10.19 9.10 2.70
C GLY A 117 -10.72 10.49 2.34
N ILE A 118 -10.92 10.71 1.05
CA ILE A 118 -11.50 11.94 0.48
C ILE A 118 -12.62 11.52 -0.47
N ALA A 119 -13.86 11.91 -0.17
CA ALA A 119 -15.02 11.66 -1.02
C ALA A 119 -16.20 12.54 -0.61
N ASP A 120 -17.10 12.84 -1.53
CA ASP A 120 -18.39 13.47 -1.26
C ASP A 120 -19.32 12.44 -0.59
N LEU A 121 -19.63 12.63 0.68
CA LEU A 121 -20.48 11.72 1.46
C LEU A 121 -21.92 12.18 1.60
N ASP A 122 -22.19 13.49 1.56
CA ASP A 122 -23.54 14.04 1.74
C ASP A 122 -24.19 14.53 0.45
N GLY A 123 -23.49 14.39 -0.69
CA GLY A 123 -24.02 14.68 -2.02
C GLY A 123 -24.03 16.16 -2.39
N ASP A 124 -23.24 17.00 -1.70
CA ASP A 124 -23.15 18.44 -1.97
C ASP A 124 -22.07 18.80 -2.99
N ALA A 125 -21.36 17.78 -3.49
CA ALA A 125 -20.31 17.86 -4.49
C ALA A 125 -19.01 18.52 -4.01
N LEU A 126 -18.81 18.63 -2.70
CA LEU A 126 -17.56 18.99 -2.07
C LEU A 126 -16.92 17.74 -1.44
N PRO A 127 -15.61 17.54 -1.58
CA PRO A 127 -14.96 16.36 -1.00
C PRO A 127 -14.80 16.48 0.52
N ASP A 128 -15.39 15.51 1.24
CA ASP A 128 -15.30 15.37 2.71
C ASP A 128 -14.05 14.60 3.11
N LEU A 129 -13.66 14.71 4.40
CA LEU A 129 -12.50 14.02 4.95
C LEU A 129 -12.91 12.90 5.91
N ILE A 130 -12.30 11.74 5.75
CA ILE A 130 -12.51 10.56 6.59
C ILE A 130 -11.15 10.13 7.16
N PHE A 131 -11.05 9.98 8.48
CA PHE A 131 -9.84 9.50 9.15
C PHE A 131 -10.13 8.21 9.91
N THR A 132 -9.29 7.20 9.75
CA THR A 132 -9.31 6.01 10.59
C THR A 132 -8.44 6.21 11.82
N GLN A 133 -8.73 5.48 12.90
CA GLN A 133 -7.93 5.52 14.11
C GLN A 133 -7.95 4.20 14.86
N GLY A 134 -6.89 3.95 15.61
CA GLY A 134 -6.79 2.82 16.50
C GLY A 134 -7.52 3.01 17.82
N GLN A 135 -7.38 2.04 18.66
CA GLN A 135 -7.81 2.01 20.07
C GLN A 135 -6.86 1.14 20.87
N PRO A 136 -6.85 1.20 22.21
CA PRO A 136 -6.08 0.27 23.01
C PRO A 136 -6.43 -1.18 22.68
N LEU A 137 -5.41 -1.99 22.34
CA LEU A 137 -5.57 -3.41 21.95
C LEU A 137 -5.65 -4.34 23.16
N GLU A 138 -5.40 -3.82 24.35
CA GLU A 138 -5.49 -4.52 25.62
C GLU A 138 -6.28 -3.66 26.60
N ALA A 139 -6.92 -4.32 27.58
CA ALA A 139 -7.67 -3.60 28.60
C ALA A 139 -6.77 -2.57 29.30
N ASP A 140 -7.10 -1.32 29.16
CA ASP A 140 -6.43 -0.23 29.85
C ASP A 140 -6.92 -0.14 31.30
N ALA A 141 -5.98 -0.03 32.24
CA ALA A 141 -6.30 0.16 33.65
C ALA A 141 -6.93 1.55 33.95
N SER A 142 -6.89 2.47 32.97
CA SER A 142 -7.39 3.84 33.14
C SER A 142 -8.92 3.94 33.09
N ASN A 143 -9.63 2.94 32.52
CA ASN A 143 -11.08 2.98 32.28
C ASN A 143 -11.57 4.29 31.63
N ASP A 144 -10.74 4.92 30.79
CA ASP A 144 -11.13 6.14 30.09
C ASP A 144 -12.07 5.80 28.91
N PRO A 145 -13.37 6.14 28.98
CA PRO A 145 -14.30 5.85 27.89
C PRO A 145 -13.94 6.62 26.59
N ALA A 146 -13.20 7.73 26.68
CA ALA A 146 -12.78 8.50 25.52
C ALA A 146 -11.63 7.79 24.77
N ALA A 147 -10.78 7.05 25.47
CA ALA A 147 -9.71 6.24 24.91
C ALA A 147 -10.22 4.99 24.15
N ALA A 148 -11.48 4.59 24.37
CA ALA A 148 -12.08 3.39 23.79
C ALA A 148 -12.83 3.64 22.45
N GLN A 149 -12.70 4.82 21.83
CA GLN A 149 -13.46 5.18 20.64
C GLN A 149 -12.61 5.05 19.36
N GLY A 150 -12.16 3.85 19.06
CA GLY A 150 -11.56 3.53 17.77
C GLY A 150 -12.56 3.65 16.61
N GLY A 151 -12.10 3.37 15.38
CA GLY A 151 -12.92 3.38 14.18
C GLY A 151 -12.67 4.61 13.30
N VAL A 152 -13.65 5.47 13.09
CA VAL A 152 -13.60 6.52 12.07
C VAL A 152 -14.03 7.90 12.59
N ARG A 153 -13.46 8.96 11.97
CA ARG A 153 -13.87 10.37 12.10
C ARG A 153 -14.16 10.91 10.73
N VAL A 154 -15.25 11.66 10.61
CA VAL A 154 -15.68 12.33 9.37
C VAL A 154 -15.78 13.81 9.59
N TYR A 155 -15.31 14.57 8.62
CA TYR A 155 -15.40 16.04 8.55
C TYR A 155 -16.06 16.41 7.23
N LEU A 156 -17.22 17.01 7.29
CA LEU A 156 -17.96 17.47 6.12
C LEU A 156 -17.39 18.79 5.61
N ASN A 157 -17.12 18.86 4.33
CA ASN A 157 -16.64 20.07 3.68
C ASN A 157 -17.78 21.10 3.59
N ARG A 158 -17.51 22.30 4.00
CA ARG A 158 -18.46 23.43 3.98
C ARG A 158 -17.80 24.67 3.36
N THR A 159 -16.81 24.44 2.54
CA THR A 159 -16.10 25.48 1.79
C THR A 159 -17.06 26.18 0.84
N THR A 160 -17.07 27.48 0.85
CA THR A 160 -17.81 28.26 -0.15
C THR A 160 -16.93 28.50 -1.36
N PRO A 161 -17.47 28.47 -2.59
CA PRO A 161 -16.67 28.64 -3.81
C PRO A 161 -15.77 29.89 -3.73
N GLY A 162 -14.45 29.69 -3.92
CA GLY A 162 -13.43 30.75 -3.80
C GLY A 162 -13.19 31.28 -2.39
N GLY A 163 -13.70 30.61 -1.37
CA GLY A 163 -13.49 30.91 0.04
C GLY A 163 -12.34 30.10 0.66
N ALA A 164 -12.05 30.38 1.92
CA ALA A 164 -11.12 29.55 2.69
C ALA A 164 -11.74 28.17 2.97
N LEU A 165 -10.91 27.11 2.99
CA LEU A 165 -11.32 25.78 3.40
C LEU A 165 -12.03 25.79 4.75
N ALA A 166 -13.17 25.12 4.84
CA ALA A 166 -14.00 25.03 6.03
C ALA A 166 -14.59 23.63 6.19
N PHE A 167 -14.24 22.95 7.26
CA PHE A 167 -14.72 21.61 7.59
C PHE A 167 -15.49 21.59 8.90
N MET A 168 -16.53 20.78 8.97
CA MET A 168 -17.34 20.57 10.16
C MET A 168 -17.34 19.11 10.55
N PRO A 169 -16.96 18.75 11.78
CA PRO A 169 -16.99 17.36 12.20
C PRO A 169 -18.43 16.84 12.17
N LEU A 170 -18.62 15.66 11.59
CA LEU A 170 -19.90 14.93 11.66
C LEU A 170 -20.18 14.53 13.12
N ASP A 171 -21.43 14.71 13.54
CA ASP A 171 -21.84 14.32 14.88
C ASP A 171 -21.54 12.83 15.11
N ARG A 172 -20.93 12.54 16.24
CA ARG A 172 -20.61 11.15 16.61
C ARG A 172 -21.84 10.24 16.69
N ALA A 173 -23.00 10.78 17.02
CA ALA A 173 -24.24 10.03 17.04
C ALA A 173 -24.69 9.52 15.65
N ALA A 174 -24.16 10.14 14.58
CA ALA A 174 -24.39 9.71 13.20
C ALA A 174 -23.52 8.51 12.77
N ILE A 175 -22.56 8.10 13.61
CA ILE A 175 -21.65 6.99 13.34
C ILE A 175 -21.85 5.92 14.44
N PRO A 176 -22.05 4.64 14.08
CA PRO A 176 -22.15 3.55 15.07
C PRO A 176 -20.92 3.49 15.98
N THR A 177 -21.10 3.05 17.22
CA THR A 177 -19.97 2.78 18.13
C THR A 177 -19.29 1.49 17.72
N LEU A 178 -18.16 1.60 17.02
CA LEU A 178 -17.50 0.47 16.37
C LEU A 178 -16.64 -0.38 17.31
N ASN A 179 -15.99 0.25 18.31
CA ASN A 179 -15.02 -0.41 19.19
C ASN A 179 -14.02 -1.27 18.40
N SER A 180 -13.47 -0.72 17.30
CA SER A 180 -12.55 -1.39 16.39
C SER A 180 -11.27 -0.61 16.22
N PHE A 181 -10.15 -1.31 16.04
CA PHE A 181 -8.87 -0.73 15.66
C PHE A 181 -8.86 -0.66 14.13
N ALA A 182 -9.22 0.49 13.56
CA ALA A 182 -9.26 0.67 12.12
C ALA A 182 -7.92 1.17 11.57
N ASN A 183 -7.45 0.55 10.49
CA ASN A 183 -6.23 0.89 9.77
C ASN A 183 -6.56 1.63 8.48
N GLY A 184 -6.92 0.90 7.43
CA GLY A 184 -7.26 1.43 6.13
C GLY A 184 -8.77 1.49 5.91
N LEU A 185 -9.16 2.08 4.78
CA LEU A 185 -10.56 2.18 4.37
C LEU A 185 -10.69 2.03 2.86
N ALA A 186 -11.89 1.68 2.42
CA ALA A 186 -12.34 1.83 1.05
C ALA A 186 -13.68 2.58 1.04
N ILE A 187 -13.92 3.36 -0.01
CA ILE A 187 -15.10 4.21 -0.15
C ILE A 187 -15.77 3.89 -1.49
N GLY A 188 -17.07 3.62 -1.48
CA GLY A 188 -17.84 3.34 -2.67
C GLY A 188 -19.28 2.96 -2.34
N ASP A 189 -20.16 3.03 -3.34
CA ASP A 189 -21.55 2.63 -3.23
C ASP A 189 -21.67 1.09 -3.33
N VAL A 190 -21.80 0.42 -2.19
CA VAL A 190 -21.84 -1.05 -2.11
C VAL A 190 -23.24 -1.57 -2.39
N ASP A 191 -24.30 -0.89 -1.94
CA ASP A 191 -25.67 -1.39 -2.03
C ASP A 191 -26.53 -0.75 -3.13
N GLY A 192 -25.94 0.17 -3.95
CA GLY A 192 -26.58 0.71 -5.13
C GLY A 192 -27.53 1.84 -4.89
N ASP A 193 -27.39 2.55 -3.78
CA ASP A 193 -28.26 3.67 -3.45
C ASP A 193 -27.72 5.04 -3.88
N GLU A 194 -26.62 5.05 -4.65
CA GLU A 194 -25.90 6.23 -5.15
C GLU A 194 -25.22 7.07 -4.05
N ARG A 195 -24.94 6.47 -2.87
CA ARG A 195 -24.21 7.09 -1.76
C ARG A 195 -22.93 6.33 -1.48
N SER A 196 -21.89 7.06 -1.10
CA SER A 196 -20.61 6.46 -0.78
C SER A 196 -20.65 5.82 0.62
N ASP A 197 -20.53 4.50 0.69
CA ASP A 197 -20.38 3.71 1.90
C ASP A 197 -18.92 3.63 2.32
N LEU A 198 -18.66 3.21 3.58
CA LEU A 198 -17.31 3.05 4.12
C LEU A 198 -17.05 1.59 4.51
N TYR A 199 -16.04 0.98 3.92
CA TYR A 199 -15.45 -0.26 4.41
C TYR A 199 -14.20 0.05 5.21
N LEU A 200 -14.09 -0.47 6.45
CA LEU A 200 -12.95 -0.25 7.33
C LEU A 200 -12.19 -1.55 7.53
N ALA A 201 -10.94 -1.59 7.08
CA ALA A 201 -10.01 -2.68 7.34
C ALA A 201 -9.46 -2.54 8.76
N CYS A 202 -9.68 -3.56 9.60
CA CYS A 202 -9.44 -3.49 11.04
C CYS A 202 -8.47 -4.58 11.53
N VAL A 203 -7.92 -4.37 12.73
CA VAL A 203 -7.32 -5.47 13.49
C VAL A 203 -8.44 -6.29 14.10
N GLY A 204 -8.64 -7.50 13.60
CA GLY A 204 -9.80 -8.34 13.91
C GLY A 204 -10.89 -8.15 12.86
N GLN A 205 -12.15 -8.11 13.27
CA GLN A 205 -13.25 -8.02 12.32
C GLN A 205 -13.33 -6.65 11.65
N ASP A 206 -13.37 -6.66 10.32
CA ASP A 206 -13.64 -5.49 9.50
C ASP A 206 -15.07 -4.95 9.68
N ARG A 207 -15.32 -3.72 9.22
CA ARG A 207 -16.61 -3.04 9.37
C ARG A 207 -17.09 -2.49 8.03
N LEU A 208 -18.38 -2.63 7.75
CA LEU A 208 -19.06 -1.97 6.63
C LEU A 208 -20.09 -1.01 7.20
N LEU A 209 -19.98 0.26 6.84
CA LEU A 209 -20.86 1.34 7.24
C LEU A 209 -21.61 1.84 6.02
N LEU A 210 -22.88 1.55 5.95
CA LEU A 210 -23.74 2.02 4.87
C LEU A 210 -24.20 3.46 5.15
N ASN A 211 -24.02 4.32 4.17
CA ASN A 211 -24.41 5.72 4.21
C ASN A 211 -25.93 5.84 4.02
N ARG A 212 -26.60 6.53 4.92
CA ARG A 212 -28.06 6.69 4.91
C ARG A 212 -28.45 8.14 5.16
N VAL A 213 -29.66 8.47 4.76
CA VAL A 213 -30.30 9.72 5.19
C VAL A 213 -31.10 9.42 6.43
N GLY A 214 -30.68 9.98 7.56
CA GLY A 214 -31.37 9.84 8.82
C GLY A 214 -32.75 10.53 8.83
N ALA A 215 -33.52 10.31 9.88
CA ALA A 215 -34.86 10.90 10.02
C ALA A 215 -34.88 12.44 10.02
N SER A 216 -33.75 13.06 10.34
CA SER A 216 -33.54 14.52 10.28
C SER A 216 -33.24 15.03 8.87
N GLY A 217 -33.01 14.17 7.90
CA GLY A 217 -32.50 14.50 6.57
C GLY A 217 -30.97 14.66 6.52
N ALA A 218 -30.25 14.41 7.63
CA ALA A 218 -28.80 14.46 7.70
C ALA A 218 -28.19 13.09 7.40
N LEU A 219 -26.92 13.10 7.02
CA LEU A 219 -26.11 11.88 6.85
C LEU A 219 -25.99 11.11 8.16
N GLU A 220 -26.23 9.81 8.12
CA GLU A 220 -25.89 8.88 9.19
C GLU A 220 -25.37 7.57 8.61
N PHE A 221 -24.55 6.86 9.37
CA PHE A 221 -24.03 5.56 8.98
C PHE A 221 -24.72 4.43 9.77
N VAL A 222 -24.99 3.33 9.06
CA VAL A 222 -25.56 2.11 9.64
C VAL A 222 -24.62 0.95 9.40
N GLU A 223 -24.21 0.25 10.46
CA GLU A 223 -23.33 -0.90 10.34
C GLU A 223 -24.06 -2.08 9.67
N ALA A 224 -23.46 -2.63 8.61
CA ALA A 224 -23.94 -3.82 7.91
C ALA A 224 -23.12 -5.06 8.31
N ALA A 225 -23.74 -6.24 8.16
CA ALA A 225 -23.08 -7.50 8.45
C ALA A 225 -22.07 -7.86 7.37
N LEU A 226 -20.91 -8.33 7.78
CA LEU A 226 -19.87 -8.88 6.91
C LEU A 226 -19.69 -10.38 7.18
N PRO A 227 -19.16 -11.16 6.22
CA PRO A 227 -18.57 -12.47 6.50
C PRO A 227 -17.59 -12.36 7.68
N GLN A 228 -17.56 -13.35 8.56
CA GLN A 228 -16.67 -13.32 9.73
C GLN A 228 -15.21 -13.41 9.28
N ASP A 229 -14.44 -12.40 9.60
CA ASP A 229 -12.98 -12.37 9.48
C ASP A 229 -12.39 -12.02 10.86
N SER A 230 -11.23 -12.59 11.17
CA SER A 230 -10.46 -12.30 12.38
C SER A 230 -9.02 -11.92 12.04
N ALA A 231 -8.74 -11.61 10.78
CA ALA A 231 -7.43 -11.22 10.30
C ALA A 231 -7.06 -9.79 10.71
N TRP A 232 -5.87 -9.38 10.38
CA TRP A 232 -5.47 -7.98 10.50
C TRP A 232 -5.57 -7.32 9.13
N GLY A 233 -6.72 -6.71 8.84
CA GLY A 233 -6.92 -5.84 7.69
C GLY A 233 -6.06 -4.59 7.81
N SER A 234 -5.17 -4.38 6.86
CA SER A 234 -4.28 -3.20 6.78
C SER A 234 -4.83 -2.15 5.82
N SER A 235 -5.25 -2.54 4.63
CA SER A 235 -5.77 -1.68 3.57
C SER A 235 -6.96 -2.35 2.90
N ALA A 236 -7.84 -1.56 2.30
CA ALA A 236 -8.94 -2.08 1.49
C ALA A 236 -9.12 -1.26 0.21
N GLY A 237 -9.75 -1.85 -0.78
CA GLY A 237 -10.12 -1.17 -2.02
C GLY A 237 -11.37 -1.77 -2.63
N MET A 238 -12.09 -0.99 -3.41
CA MET A 238 -13.30 -1.39 -4.11
C MET A 238 -13.15 -1.24 -5.61
N PHE A 239 -13.59 -2.24 -6.36
CA PHE A 239 -13.72 -2.20 -7.82
C PHE A 239 -14.65 -3.33 -8.27
N ASP A 240 -15.16 -3.25 -9.47
CA ASP A 240 -15.99 -4.29 -10.09
C ASP A 240 -15.07 -5.37 -10.70
N ALA A 241 -14.88 -6.48 -9.98
CA ALA A 241 -13.88 -7.50 -10.31
C ALA A 241 -14.35 -8.50 -11.37
N ASP A 242 -15.67 -8.74 -11.48
CA ASP A 242 -16.28 -9.68 -12.43
C ASP A 242 -17.12 -9.01 -13.54
N LEU A 243 -17.18 -7.68 -13.49
CA LEU A 243 -17.89 -6.82 -14.46
C LEU A 243 -19.41 -7.03 -14.44
N ASP A 244 -19.98 -7.28 -13.25
CA ASP A 244 -21.43 -7.40 -13.06
C ASP A 244 -22.13 -6.08 -12.71
N GLY A 245 -21.36 -5.02 -12.44
CA GLY A 245 -21.82 -3.68 -12.13
C GLY A 245 -21.90 -3.35 -10.65
N ASP A 246 -21.58 -4.28 -9.76
CA ASP A 246 -21.50 -4.08 -8.32
C ASP A 246 -20.03 -3.92 -7.88
N LEU A 247 -19.76 -3.13 -6.83
CA LEU A 247 -18.40 -2.99 -6.30
C LEU A 247 -18.06 -4.13 -5.37
N ASP A 248 -17.02 -4.89 -5.71
CA ASP A 248 -16.39 -5.89 -4.85
C ASP A 248 -15.37 -5.24 -3.92
N VAL A 249 -15.04 -5.93 -2.83
CA VAL A 249 -14.06 -5.45 -1.84
C VAL A 249 -12.85 -6.36 -1.79
N VAL A 250 -11.66 -5.79 -1.98
CA VAL A 250 -10.37 -6.46 -1.71
C VAL A 250 -9.81 -5.93 -0.40
N VAL A 251 -9.40 -6.86 0.48
CA VAL A 251 -8.75 -6.53 1.74
C VAL A 251 -7.32 -7.06 1.75
N ALA A 252 -6.38 -6.16 1.96
CA ALA A 252 -5.00 -6.47 2.24
C ALA A 252 -4.87 -6.88 3.71
N ASN A 253 -4.62 -8.15 3.99
CA ASN A 253 -4.31 -8.62 5.34
C ASN A 253 -2.80 -8.70 5.54
N TYR A 254 -2.30 -8.20 6.67
CA TYR A 254 -0.87 -8.03 6.89
C TYR A 254 -0.20 -9.32 7.41
N VAL A 255 -0.40 -9.64 8.66
CA VAL A 255 0.22 -10.81 9.30
C VAL A 255 -0.78 -11.50 10.24
N GLN A 256 -0.55 -12.77 10.55
CA GLN A 256 -1.27 -13.44 11.63
C GLN A 256 -0.82 -12.86 12.96
N TRP A 257 -1.71 -12.13 13.62
CA TRP A 257 -1.39 -11.35 14.78
C TRP A 257 -2.44 -11.48 15.89
N SER A 258 -1.98 -11.41 17.11
CA SER A 258 -2.77 -11.14 18.32
C SER A 258 -1.81 -10.57 19.37
N PRO A 259 -2.30 -9.92 20.43
CA PRO A 259 -1.43 -9.48 21.53
C PRO A 259 -0.58 -10.63 22.12
N ALA A 260 -1.13 -11.84 22.18
CA ALA A 260 -0.42 -13.02 22.67
C ALA A 260 0.73 -13.45 21.73
N ILE A 261 0.49 -13.44 20.42
CA ILE A 261 1.53 -13.74 19.41
C ILE A 261 2.64 -12.70 19.48
N ASP A 262 2.29 -11.41 19.51
CA ASP A 262 3.26 -10.31 19.56
C ASP A 262 4.16 -10.39 20.81
N ARG A 263 3.57 -10.69 21.97
CA ARG A 263 4.32 -10.91 23.19
C ARG A 263 5.21 -12.15 23.14
N ALA A 264 4.79 -13.20 22.45
CA ALA A 264 5.58 -14.41 22.26
C ALA A 264 6.77 -14.17 21.32
N VAL A 265 6.60 -13.38 20.25
CA VAL A 265 7.69 -12.90 19.37
C VAL A 265 8.70 -12.09 20.19
N ASN A 266 8.22 -11.26 21.12
CA ASN A 266 9.02 -10.46 22.04
C ASN A 266 10.23 -9.77 21.38
N TYR A 267 9.97 -9.07 20.29
CA TYR A 267 11.02 -8.40 19.53
C TYR A 267 11.73 -7.34 20.38
N THR A 268 13.05 -7.35 20.37
CA THR A 268 13.88 -6.43 21.14
C THR A 268 14.99 -5.85 20.28
N LEU A 269 15.34 -4.61 20.58
CA LEU A 269 16.50 -3.93 20.02
C LEU A 269 17.51 -3.65 21.12
N ASP A 270 18.79 -3.93 20.87
CA ASP A 270 19.88 -3.70 21.83
C ASP A 270 19.93 -2.22 22.23
N GLY A 271 19.94 -1.96 23.54
CA GLY A 271 19.95 -0.60 24.09
C GLY A 271 18.59 0.11 24.18
N ILE A 272 17.52 -0.46 23.60
CA ILE A 272 16.14 0.03 23.74
C ILE A 272 15.27 -0.93 24.56
N GLY A 273 15.52 -2.24 24.44
CA GLY A 273 14.66 -3.28 24.98
C GLY A 273 13.54 -3.64 24.02
N ARG A 274 12.29 -3.85 24.52
CA ARG A 274 11.15 -4.19 23.65
C ARG A 274 10.90 -3.09 22.62
N ALA A 275 10.72 -3.51 21.38
CA ALA A 275 10.50 -2.66 20.22
C ALA A 275 9.37 -3.24 19.36
N TYR A 276 8.88 -2.46 18.37
CA TYR A 276 7.91 -2.96 17.41
C TYR A 276 8.50 -4.08 16.55
N GLY A 277 7.78 -5.21 16.48
CA GLY A 277 8.28 -6.43 15.87
C GLY A 277 8.48 -6.31 14.35
N ALA A 278 9.58 -6.88 13.84
CA ALA A 278 9.77 -6.97 12.41
C ALA A 278 8.75 -7.98 11.80
N PRO A 279 8.23 -7.74 10.57
CA PRO A 279 7.24 -8.62 9.94
C PRO A 279 7.75 -10.04 9.72
N THR A 280 9.06 -10.24 9.67
CA THR A 280 9.70 -11.55 9.56
C THR A 280 9.49 -12.45 10.78
N GLY A 281 9.11 -11.88 11.92
CA GLY A 281 8.77 -12.62 13.14
C GLY A 281 7.34 -13.18 13.17
N PHE A 282 6.50 -12.79 12.20
CA PHE A 282 5.10 -13.19 12.13
C PHE A 282 4.81 -14.00 10.86
N ALA A 283 3.86 -14.91 10.93
CA ALA A 283 3.35 -15.62 9.76
C ALA A 283 2.56 -14.65 8.86
N GLY A 284 2.63 -14.85 7.55
CA GLY A 284 1.84 -14.08 6.58
C GLY A 284 0.35 -14.36 6.73
N ALA A 285 -0.48 -13.48 6.17
CA ALA A 285 -1.93 -13.61 6.10
C ALA A 285 -2.39 -13.89 4.66
N ALA A 286 -3.69 -14.07 4.44
CA ALA A 286 -4.30 -14.16 3.13
C ALA A 286 -4.91 -12.81 2.76
N LEU A 287 -4.86 -12.42 1.49
CA LEU A 287 -5.76 -11.42 0.98
C LEU A 287 -7.19 -11.94 1.06
N ALA A 288 -8.16 -11.03 1.25
CA ALA A 288 -9.57 -11.38 1.12
C ALA A 288 -10.17 -10.69 -0.11
N LEU A 289 -11.07 -11.39 -0.80
CA LEU A 289 -11.94 -10.86 -1.85
C LEU A 289 -13.38 -11.15 -1.46
N LEU A 290 -14.14 -10.10 -1.22
CA LEU A 290 -15.57 -10.17 -0.94
C LEU A 290 -16.32 -9.76 -2.20
N VAL A 291 -16.97 -10.72 -2.84
CA VAL A 291 -17.78 -10.48 -4.05
C VAL A 291 -19.14 -9.96 -3.63
N ASN A 292 -19.56 -8.89 -4.26
CA ASN A 292 -20.83 -8.23 -4.05
C ASN A 292 -21.91 -8.80 -4.99
N ASN A 293 -23.07 -9.05 -4.46
CA ASN A 293 -24.26 -9.38 -5.22
C ASN A 293 -25.42 -8.53 -4.70
N ALA A 294 -25.70 -7.43 -5.34
CA ALA A 294 -26.77 -6.50 -5.00
C ALA A 294 -26.75 -6.08 -3.49
N GLY A 295 -25.59 -5.67 -3.00
CA GLY A 295 -25.37 -5.20 -1.63
C GLY A 295 -25.08 -6.31 -0.61
N VAL A 296 -24.93 -7.57 -1.04
CA VAL A 296 -24.58 -8.69 -0.17
C VAL A 296 -23.17 -9.19 -0.49
N LEU A 297 -22.23 -8.91 0.41
CA LEU A 297 -20.84 -9.33 0.29
C LEU A 297 -20.67 -10.80 0.70
N THR A 298 -20.01 -11.60 -0.14
CA THR A 298 -19.70 -13.01 0.09
C THR A 298 -18.21 -13.28 -0.10
N ASP A 299 -17.62 -14.09 0.78
CA ASP A 299 -16.20 -14.42 0.71
C ASP A 299 -15.89 -15.36 -0.46
N ALA A 300 -15.13 -14.87 -1.43
CA ALA A 300 -14.64 -15.61 -2.59
C ALA A 300 -13.11 -15.78 -2.58
N SER A 301 -12.43 -15.49 -1.48
CA SER A 301 -10.96 -15.39 -1.40
C SER A 301 -10.24 -16.64 -1.92
N GLU A 302 -10.61 -17.84 -1.44
CA GLU A 302 -9.97 -19.08 -1.89
C GLU A 302 -10.36 -19.46 -3.34
N SER A 303 -11.61 -19.23 -3.74
CA SER A 303 -12.10 -19.61 -5.08
C SER A 303 -11.59 -18.68 -6.18
N SER A 304 -11.36 -17.41 -5.87
CA SER A 304 -10.85 -16.42 -6.84
C SER A 304 -9.36 -16.54 -7.12
N GLY A 305 -8.59 -17.21 -6.25
CA GLY A 305 -7.14 -17.36 -6.40
C GLY A 305 -6.32 -16.20 -5.82
N VAL A 306 -6.91 -15.29 -5.05
CA VAL A 306 -6.16 -14.21 -4.35
C VAL A 306 -5.41 -14.74 -3.12
N VAL A 307 -5.76 -15.92 -2.59
CA VAL A 307 -5.05 -16.56 -1.49
C VAL A 307 -3.79 -17.24 -1.99
N LEU A 308 -2.67 -16.56 -1.89
CA LEU A 308 -1.39 -17.09 -2.34
C LEU A 308 -0.64 -17.81 -1.23
N ARG A 309 0.00 -18.93 -1.59
CA ARG A 309 0.77 -19.76 -0.68
C ARG A 309 2.17 -20.01 -1.23
N ASN A 310 3.14 -20.06 -0.35
CA ASN A 310 4.49 -20.49 -0.73
C ASN A 310 4.45 -21.94 -1.25
N PRO A 311 4.94 -22.22 -2.46
CA PRO A 311 4.80 -23.54 -3.09
C PRO A 311 5.56 -24.66 -2.37
N VAL A 312 6.53 -24.32 -1.51
CA VAL A 312 7.34 -25.32 -0.78
C VAL A 312 6.78 -25.55 0.63
N SER A 313 6.50 -24.47 1.38
CA SER A 313 6.06 -24.57 2.77
C SER A 313 4.54 -24.60 2.95
N ASN A 314 3.78 -24.28 1.91
CA ASN A 314 2.33 -24.07 1.94
C ASN A 314 1.86 -22.96 2.91
N ALA A 315 2.79 -22.15 3.43
CA ALA A 315 2.48 -21.01 4.27
C ALA A 315 1.85 -19.88 3.44
N LEU A 316 0.97 -19.09 4.05
CA LEU A 316 0.42 -17.89 3.43
C LEU A 316 1.55 -16.92 3.08
N ALA A 317 1.52 -16.38 1.86
CA ALA A 317 2.63 -15.64 1.28
C ALA A 317 2.51 -14.13 1.45
N ALA A 318 1.29 -13.59 1.66
CA ALA A 318 1.08 -12.16 1.76
C ALA A 318 1.50 -11.61 3.13
N LYS A 319 2.04 -10.37 3.10
CA LYS A 319 2.17 -9.44 4.20
C LYS A 319 1.80 -8.06 3.65
N ALA A 320 0.55 -7.95 3.23
CA ALA A 320 0.09 -6.87 2.41
C ALA A 320 -0.15 -5.60 3.23
N LEU A 321 0.31 -4.46 2.74
CA LEU A 321 0.14 -3.14 3.36
C LEU A 321 -0.49 -2.11 2.41
N GLY A 322 -0.24 -2.20 1.11
CA GLY A 322 -0.78 -1.27 0.11
C GLY A 322 -1.40 -2.00 -1.07
N LEU A 323 -2.43 -1.36 -1.65
CA LEU A 323 -3.16 -1.82 -2.83
C LEU A 323 -3.18 -0.70 -3.88
N ALA A 324 -3.12 -1.09 -5.16
CA ALA A 324 -3.45 -0.22 -6.29
C ALA A 324 -4.12 -1.03 -7.40
N PHE A 325 -4.96 -0.36 -8.18
CA PHE A 325 -5.75 -0.98 -9.26
C PHE A 325 -5.42 -0.34 -10.60
N VAL A 326 -5.11 -1.17 -11.59
CA VAL A 326 -4.84 -0.73 -12.97
C VAL A 326 -4.94 -1.94 -13.90
N ASP A 327 -5.32 -1.74 -15.16
CA ASP A 327 -5.14 -2.73 -16.22
C ASP A 327 -3.65 -2.75 -16.63
N ALA A 328 -2.86 -3.60 -15.94
CA ALA A 328 -1.41 -3.61 -16.09
C ALA A 328 -0.92 -4.29 -17.36
N ASP A 329 -1.67 -5.24 -17.91
CA ASP A 329 -1.32 -5.97 -19.13
C ASP A 329 -2.10 -5.53 -20.37
N ARG A 330 -3.07 -4.60 -20.20
CA ARG A 330 -3.92 -4.00 -21.24
C ARG A 330 -4.88 -4.98 -21.90
N ASP A 331 -5.40 -5.90 -21.09
CA ASP A 331 -6.41 -6.84 -21.55
C ASP A 331 -7.86 -6.33 -21.34
N GLY A 332 -8.02 -5.13 -20.76
CA GLY A 332 -9.28 -4.45 -20.50
C GLY A 332 -9.90 -4.76 -19.14
N ARG A 333 -9.21 -5.54 -18.29
CA ARG A 333 -9.65 -5.87 -16.94
C ARG A 333 -8.73 -5.24 -15.90
N VAL A 334 -9.30 -4.85 -14.79
CA VAL A 334 -8.55 -4.25 -13.69
C VAL A 334 -7.81 -5.33 -12.91
N ASP A 335 -6.49 -5.19 -12.81
CA ASP A 335 -5.60 -6.03 -12.01
C ASP A 335 -5.37 -5.43 -10.62
N ILE A 336 -4.90 -6.28 -9.68
CA ILE A 336 -4.59 -5.87 -8.31
C ILE A 336 -3.08 -5.89 -8.11
N LEU A 337 -2.51 -4.74 -7.76
CA LEU A 337 -1.13 -4.61 -7.32
C LEU A 337 -1.07 -4.61 -5.79
N VAL A 338 -0.16 -5.41 -5.22
CA VAL A 338 -0.03 -5.55 -3.76
C VAL A 338 1.39 -5.27 -3.32
N ALA A 339 1.55 -4.24 -2.48
CA ALA A 339 2.79 -3.98 -1.75
C ALA A 339 2.87 -4.87 -0.52
N ASN A 340 3.82 -5.80 -0.52
CA ASN A 340 4.05 -6.74 0.59
C ASN A 340 5.32 -6.36 1.36
N ASP A 341 5.23 -6.36 2.69
CA ASP A 341 6.36 -6.08 3.59
C ASP A 341 7.24 -7.32 3.77
N LYS A 342 8.48 -7.25 3.25
CA LYS A 342 9.51 -8.32 3.36
C LYS A 342 9.11 -9.67 2.73
N THR A 343 8.11 -9.68 1.88
CA THR A 343 7.76 -10.80 1.00
C THR A 343 7.60 -10.31 -0.43
N PRO A 344 7.63 -11.19 -1.46
CA PRO A 344 7.45 -10.77 -2.84
C PRO A 344 6.16 -9.96 -3.02
N LYS A 345 6.21 -8.90 -3.82
CA LYS A 345 5.03 -8.14 -4.22
C LYS A 345 4.18 -9.00 -5.15
N PHE A 346 2.86 -8.75 -5.21
CA PHE A 346 1.98 -9.46 -6.12
C PHE A 346 1.43 -8.54 -7.21
N LEU A 347 1.31 -9.09 -8.40
CA LEU A 347 0.53 -8.56 -9.50
C LEU A 347 -0.50 -9.62 -9.85
N LEU A 348 -1.69 -9.47 -9.30
CA LEU A 348 -2.80 -10.39 -9.49
C LEU A 348 -3.54 -10.00 -10.76
N ARG A 349 -3.23 -10.68 -11.85
CA ARG A 349 -3.88 -10.50 -13.13
C ARG A 349 -5.31 -11.00 -13.05
N ASN A 350 -6.26 -10.18 -13.45
CA ASN A 350 -7.66 -10.54 -13.56
C ASN A 350 -7.90 -11.41 -14.81
N LEU A 351 -8.33 -12.64 -14.61
CA LEU A 351 -8.63 -13.60 -15.68
C LEU A 351 -10.09 -13.54 -16.16
N GLY A 352 -10.88 -12.62 -15.61
CA GLY A 352 -12.32 -12.52 -15.81
C GLY A 352 -13.10 -13.52 -14.96
N ALA A 353 -14.43 -13.49 -15.11
CA ALA A 353 -15.33 -14.36 -14.37
C ALA A 353 -15.19 -15.83 -14.81
N SER A 354 -15.29 -16.73 -13.85
CA SER A 354 -15.43 -18.18 -14.08
C SER A 354 -16.84 -18.52 -14.55
N PRO A 355 -17.12 -19.76 -15.00
CA PRO A 355 -18.45 -20.15 -15.49
C PRO A 355 -19.58 -20.01 -14.45
N ASP A 356 -19.26 -19.94 -13.18
CA ASP A 356 -20.15 -19.70 -12.05
C ASP A 356 -20.27 -18.21 -11.65
N GLY A 357 -19.62 -17.32 -12.41
CA GLY A 357 -19.70 -15.87 -12.25
C GLY A 357 -18.61 -15.28 -11.34
N ALA A 358 -17.90 -16.07 -10.54
CA ALA A 358 -16.90 -15.54 -9.61
C ALA A 358 -15.63 -15.05 -10.33
N PRO A 359 -15.04 -13.90 -9.93
CA PRO A 359 -13.80 -13.39 -10.52
C PRO A 359 -12.62 -14.32 -10.23
N ARG A 360 -11.65 -14.36 -11.15
CA ARG A 360 -10.45 -15.22 -11.05
C ARG A 360 -9.20 -14.40 -11.25
N PHE A 361 -8.20 -14.68 -10.41
CA PHE A 361 -6.90 -14.01 -10.45
C PHE A 361 -5.74 -15.01 -10.51
N ALA A 362 -4.62 -14.57 -11.09
CA ALA A 362 -3.35 -15.27 -11.09
C ALA A 362 -2.20 -14.32 -10.81
N ASP A 363 -1.30 -14.70 -9.90
CA ASP A 363 -0.10 -13.89 -9.66
C ASP A 363 0.91 -14.05 -10.78
N ILE A 364 1.24 -12.95 -11.45
CA ILE A 364 2.25 -12.87 -12.52
C ILE A 364 3.44 -11.97 -12.15
N ALA A 365 3.59 -11.59 -10.88
CA ALA A 365 4.61 -10.64 -10.45
C ALA A 365 6.05 -11.11 -10.72
N VAL A 366 6.32 -12.41 -10.55
CA VAL A 366 7.65 -12.98 -10.83
C VAL A 366 7.93 -12.95 -12.34
N GLU A 367 6.96 -13.33 -13.15
CA GLU A 367 7.09 -13.40 -14.61
C GLU A 367 7.29 -12.02 -15.24
N THR A 368 6.63 -11.02 -14.65
CA THR A 368 6.69 -9.62 -15.11
C THR A 368 7.82 -8.83 -14.49
N GLY A 369 8.59 -9.38 -13.53
CA GLY A 369 9.70 -8.69 -12.85
C GLY A 369 9.27 -7.71 -11.76
N PHE A 370 7.98 -7.70 -11.37
CA PHE A 370 7.45 -6.81 -10.33
C PHE A 370 7.71 -7.32 -8.90
N ALA A 371 7.85 -8.65 -8.71
CA ALA A 371 7.92 -9.28 -7.39
C ALA A 371 9.06 -8.78 -6.48
N PHE A 372 10.19 -8.39 -7.05
CA PHE A 372 11.42 -8.04 -6.34
C PHE A 372 11.97 -6.70 -6.81
N ASP A 373 12.86 -6.10 -6.01
CA ASP A 373 13.61 -4.92 -6.43
C ASP A 373 14.70 -5.28 -7.48
N ARG A 374 15.41 -4.27 -7.95
CA ARG A 374 16.50 -4.43 -8.94
C ARG A 374 17.61 -5.41 -8.50
N ASP A 375 17.78 -5.62 -7.20
CA ASP A 375 18.81 -6.49 -6.62
C ASP A 375 18.27 -7.89 -6.28
N GLY A 376 17.01 -8.17 -6.62
CA GLY A 376 16.32 -9.43 -6.38
C GLY A 376 15.86 -9.61 -4.93
N SER A 377 15.68 -8.53 -4.18
CA SER A 377 15.25 -8.55 -2.78
C SER A 377 13.75 -8.23 -2.64
N ALA A 378 13.10 -8.88 -1.67
CA ALA A 378 11.78 -8.49 -1.19
C ALA A 378 11.96 -7.35 -0.17
N THR A 379 11.59 -6.14 -0.55
CA THR A 379 11.72 -4.93 0.28
C THR A 379 10.58 -4.80 1.28
N GLY A 380 10.73 -3.92 2.27
CA GLY A 380 9.66 -3.53 3.18
C GLY A 380 8.72 -2.56 2.49
N ALA A 381 7.87 -3.06 1.60
CA ALA A 381 6.98 -2.27 0.77
C ALA A 381 5.70 -1.90 1.51
N MET A 382 5.27 -0.63 1.42
CA MET A 382 4.13 -0.08 2.14
C MET A 382 3.13 0.62 1.21
N GLY A 383 3.20 1.94 1.04
CA GLY A 383 2.34 2.65 0.11
C GLY A 383 2.72 2.39 -1.35
N ILE A 384 1.72 2.36 -2.20
CA ILE A 384 1.85 2.06 -3.64
C ILE A 384 0.93 2.96 -4.45
N ASP A 385 1.41 3.38 -5.61
CA ASP A 385 0.61 4.13 -6.58
C ASP A 385 1.08 3.89 -8.00
N VAL A 386 0.22 4.22 -8.98
CA VAL A 386 0.44 3.99 -10.41
C VAL A 386 0.20 5.25 -11.24
N ALA A 387 1.00 5.44 -12.31
CA ALA A 387 0.88 6.59 -13.20
C ALA A 387 1.52 6.34 -14.57
N TRP A 388 1.37 7.32 -15.48
CA TRP A 388 2.10 7.40 -16.75
C TRP A 388 2.99 8.66 -16.80
N PRO A 389 4.05 8.74 -15.98
CA PRO A 389 4.77 9.99 -15.74
C PRO A 389 5.53 10.54 -16.95
N ARG A 390 5.58 9.82 -18.06
CA ARG A 390 6.14 10.29 -19.33
C ARG A 390 5.07 10.63 -20.37
N ASN A 391 3.80 10.63 -19.97
CA ASN A 391 2.68 10.86 -20.88
C ASN A 391 2.70 9.97 -22.14
N ASN A 392 3.08 8.71 -21.97
CA ASN A 392 3.24 7.72 -23.04
C ASN A 392 2.67 6.34 -22.59
N GLU A 393 3.14 5.27 -23.23
CA GLU A 393 2.68 3.89 -22.93
C GLU A 393 3.41 3.22 -21.74
N GLU A 394 4.35 3.91 -21.09
CA GLU A 394 5.12 3.38 -19.96
C GLU A 394 4.37 3.58 -18.65
N LEU A 395 3.70 2.52 -18.20
CA LEU A 395 3.11 2.48 -16.86
C LEU A 395 4.24 2.46 -15.82
N ALA A 396 4.14 3.32 -14.83
CA ALA A 396 5.03 3.35 -13.67
C ALA A 396 4.29 2.98 -12.39
N ILE A 397 4.98 2.29 -11.48
CA ILE A 397 4.49 1.92 -10.16
C ILE A 397 5.52 2.42 -9.14
N ALA A 398 5.11 3.36 -8.27
CA ALA A 398 5.94 3.85 -7.17
C ALA A 398 5.57 3.11 -5.88
N ILE A 399 6.58 2.72 -5.09
CA ILE A 399 6.38 2.04 -3.81
C ILE A 399 7.29 2.65 -2.75
N GLY A 400 6.71 3.07 -1.63
CA GLY A 400 7.43 3.47 -0.44
C GLY A 400 8.02 2.28 0.30
N ASN A 401 9.30 2.34 0.68
CA ASN A 401 10.01 1.26 1.34
C ASN A 401 10.50 1.64 2.75
N PHE A 402 10.91 0.62 3.49
CA PHE A 402 11.49 0.76 4.83
C PHE A 402 12.83 1.50 4.80
N ALA A 403 13.18 2.16 5.89
CA ALA A 403 14.45 2.87 6.05
C ALA A 403 15.67 2.02 5.65
N ASN A 404 16.65 2.63 4.99
CA ASN A 404 17.83 2.05 4.37
C ASN A 404 17.57 1.24 3.08
N GLU A 405 16.32 1.13 2.63
CA GLU A 405 15.93 0.62 1.33
C GLU A 405 15.43 1.79 0.46
N PRO A 406 15.94 1.95 -0.77
CA PRO A 406 15.36 2.95 -1.67
C PRO A 406 13.88 2.67 -1.91
N SER A 407 13.05 3.70 -2.00
CA SER A 407 11.72 3.55 -2.60
C SER A 407 11.87 3.04 -4.02
N ALA A 408 10.96 2.19 -4.48
CA ALA A 408 11.02 1.56 -5.78
C ALA A 408 10.19 2.33 -6.82
N LEU A 409 10.65 2.32 -8.07
CA LEU A 409 9.93 2.85 -9.22
C LEU A 409 10.01 1.84 -10.36
N TYR A 410 9.00 1.00 -10.47
CA TYR A 410 8.91 0.02 -11.55
C TYR A 410 8.34 0.70 -12.78
N ILE A 411 9.06 0.59 -13.90
CA ILE A 411 8.61 1.11 -15.20
C ILE A 411 8.40 -0.07 -16.15
N ARG A 412 7.24 -0.13 -16.78
CA ARG A 412 6.89 -1.15 -17.77
C ARG A 412 7.63 -0.89 -19.09
N ASP A 413 8.29 -1.91 -19.62
CA ASP A 413 8.88 -1.86 -20.96
C ASP A 413 7.78 -1.69 -22.03
N ARG A 414 8.00 -0.83 -23.03
CA ARG A 414 7.01 -0.55 -24.09
C ARG A 414 6.72 -1.76 -24.98
N ALA A 415 7.74 -2.59 -25.20
CA ALA A 415 7.66 -3.71 -26.14
C ALA A 415 7.26 -5.03 -25.47
N ARG A 416 7.43 -5.13 -24.14
CA ARG A 416 7.21 -6.36 -23.37
C ARG A 416 6.45 -6.05 -22.08
N PRO A 417 5.58 -6.96 -21.62
CA PRO A 417 4.85 -6.76 -20.36
C PRO A 417 5.75 -7.10 -19.15
N VAL A 418 6.92 -6.45 -19.07
CA VAL A 418 7.86 -6.63 -17.95
C VAL A 418 8.19 -5.27 -17.33
N PHE A 419 8.36 -5.29 -16.02
CA PHE A 419 8.73 -4.14 -15.21
C PHE A 419 10.21 -4.24 -14.81
N SER A 420 10.87 -3.09 -14.73
CA SER A 420 12.20 -2.96 -14.13
C SER A 420 12.18 -1.85 -13.08
N ASP A 421 12.85 -2.07 -11.95
CA ASP A 421 13.01 -1.04 -10.93
C ASP A 421 14.08 -0.04 -11.38
N GLU A 422 13.61 1.13 -11.81
CA GLU A 422 14.41 2.23 -12.35
C GLU A 422 14.67 3.36 -11.34
N ALA A 423 14.23 3.21 -10.09
CA ALA A 423 14.24 4.28 -9.10
C ALA A 423 15.58 5.04 -9.00
N LEU A 424 16.72 4.32 -9.01
CA LEU A 424 18.03 4.95 -8.92
C LEU A 424 18.38 5.73 -10.18
N GLY A 425 18.07 5.18 -11.37
CA GLY A 425 18.35 5.82 -12.66
C GLY A 425 17.48 7.05 -12.91
N GLN A 426 16.27 7.05 -12.37
CA GLN A 426 15.29 8.12 -12.56
C GLN A 426 15.32 9.20 -11.47
N GLY A 427 16.29 9.18 -10.54
CA GLY A 427 16.49 10.24 -9.55
C GLY A 427 15.62 10.10 -8.28
N PHE A 428 14.77 9.09 -8.21
CA PHE A 428 13.85 8.84 -7.10
C PHE A 428 14.47 8.05 -5.94
N GLY A 429 15.16 6.95 -6.22
CA GLY A 429 15.57 6.00 -5.21
C GLY A 429 16.67 6.49 -4.24
N ALA A 430 17.67 7.22 -4.71
CA ALA A 430 18.79 7.61 -3.84
C ALA A 430 18.39 8.58 -2.72
N PRO A 431 17.58 9.63 -2.97
CA PRO A 431 17.12 10.55 -1.93
C PRO A 431 16.22 9.89 -0.88
N THR A 432 15.43 8.87 -1.26
CA THR A 432 14.46 8.22 -0.38
C THR A 432 15.08 7.24 0.61
N ARG A 433 16.29 6.74 0.35
CA ARG A 433 16.92 5.65 1.10
C ARG A 433 17.01 5.88 2.61
N ARG A 434 17.08 7.13 3.07
CA ARG A 434 17.19 7.45 4.51
C ARG A 434 15.84 7.47 5.22
N PHE A 435 14.76 7.49 4.48
CA PHE A 435 13.42 7.64 5.01
C PHE A 435 12.73 6.28 5.13
N LEU A 436 11.79 6.21 6.05
CA LEU A 436 10.82 5.14 6.14
C LEU A 436 9.52 5.69 5.60
N THR A 437 9.13 5.24 4.41
CA THR A 437 8.06 5.84 3.62
C THR A 437 6.79 5.02 3.70
N PHE A 438 5.69 5.65 4.12
CA PHE A 438 4.36 5.07 4.09
C PHE A 438 3.53 5.64 2.93
N GLY A 439 3.08 6.88 3.04
CA GLY A 439 2.31 7.51 1.96
C GLY A 439 3.17 7.70 0.71
N THR A 440 2.64 7.34 -0.45
CA THR A 440 3.29 7.53 -1.76
C THR A 440 2.21 7.76 -2.80
N LEU A 441 2.24 8.92 -3.48
CA LEU A 441 1.26 9.31 -4.49
C LEU A 441 1.95 9.90 -5.71
N PHE A 442 1.40 9.60 -6.89
CA PHE A 442 1.57 10.41 -8.08
C PHE A 442 0.49 11.50 -8.15
N LEU A 443 0.87 12.71 -8.43
CA LEU A 443 -0.03 13.83 -8.73
C LEU A 443 0.72 14.90 -9.51
N ASP A 444 0.01 15.71 -10.25
CA ASP A 444 0.54 16.88 -10.95
C ASP A 444 0.44 18.08 -9.99
N ALA A 445 1.52 18.38 -9.28
CA ALA A 445 1.51 19.34 -8.18
C ALA A 445 1.59 20.80 -8.63
N ASP A 446 2.11 21.06 -9.84
CA ASP A 446 2.29 22.40 -10.41
C ASP A 446 1.50 22.64 -11.70
N LEU A 447 0.60 21.71 -12.03
CA LEU A 447 -0.31 21.75 -13.17
C LEU A 447 0.40 21.82 -14.54
N ASP A 448 1.64 21.35 -14.63
CA ASP A 448 2.40 21.38 -15.88
C ASP A 448 2.07 20.23 -16.85
N GLY A 449 1.33 19.24 -16.37
CA GLY A 449 0.87 18.07 -17.12
C GLY A 449 1.69 16.80 -16.90
N ASP A 450 2.78 16.88 -16.15
CA ASP A 450 3.66 15.76 -15.83
C ASP A 450 3.51 15.35 -14.36
N GLU A 451 3.10 14.09 -14.08
CA GLU A 451 2.84 13.65 -12.70
C GLU A 451 4.15 13.57 -11.88
N ASP A 452 4.14 14.25 -10.74
CA ASP A 452 5.15 14.27 -9.70
C ASP A 452 4.96 13.12 -8.72
N ILE A 453 5.92 12.93 -7.77
CA ILE A 453 5.77 11.97 -6.68
C ILE A 453 5.85 12.68 -5.33
N VAL A 454 4.83 12.48 -4.49
CA VAL A 454 4.84 12.89 -3.08
C VAL A 454 5.05 11.68 -2.19
N GLN A 455 5.92 11.82 -1.18
CA GLN A 455 6.12 10.81 -0.15
C GLN A 455 5.94 11.37 1.25
N LEU A 456 5.29 10.57 2.10
CA LEU A 456 5.08 10.85 3.51
C LEU A 456 5.86 9.84 4.36
N ASN A 457 6.72 10.35 5.25
CA ASN A 457 7.72 9.57 5.95
C ASN A 457 7.52 9.61 7.47
N GLY A 458 7.95 8.54 8.15
CA GLY A 458 7.94 8.47 9.61
C GLY A 458 8.41 7.11 10.13
N HIS A 459 9.34 7.08 11.08
CA HIS A 459 9.88 5.83 11.58
C HIS A 459 8.90 5.09 12.50
N LEU A 460 9.10 3.77 12.70
CA LEU A 460 8.29 2.95 13.63
C LEU A 460 8.71 3.16 15.09
N GLU A 461 10.02 3.21 15.33
CA GLU A 461 10.59 3.21 16.68
C GLU A 461 10.93 4.64 17.13
N PRO A 462 10.27 5.14 18.19
CA PRO A 462 10.50 6.50 18.70
C PRO A 462 11.95 6.77 19.15
N GLU A 463 12.64 5.73 19.61
CA GLU A 463 14.02 5.84 20.10
C GLU A 463 15.08 5.48 19.06
N ILE A 464 14.73 5.39 17.78
CA ILE A 464 15.63 4.90 16.72
C ILE A 464 16.96 5.67 16.66
N ALA A 465 16.95 6.98 16.94
CA ALA A 465 18.16 7.81 16.93
C ALA A 465 19.24 7.34 17.94
N ARG A 466 18.85 6.57 18.96
CA ARG A 466 19.81 5.97 19.93
C ARG A 466 20.61 4.82 19.29
N LEU A 467 20.03 4.14 18.31
CA LEU A 467 20.66 3.00 17.62
C LEU A 467 21.28 3.43 16.29
N GLN A 468 20.59 4.28 15.57
CA GLN A 468 20.98 4.78 14.26
C GLN A 468 20.89 6.31 14.26
N PRO A 469 21.97 7.02 14.62
CA PRO A 469 21.94 8.50 14.72
C PRO A 469 21.58 9.22 13.43
N SER A 470 21.65 8.54 12.28
CA SER A 470 21.22 9.06 10.97
C SER A 470 19.70 8.97 10.76
N GLN A 471 18.96 8.31 11.64
CA GLN A 471 17.52 8.13 11.59
C GLN A 471 16.83 8.99 12.65
N THR A 472 15.65 9.50 12.32
CA THR A 472 14.78 10.21 13.25
C THR A 472 13.40 9.56 13.28
N TYR A 473 12.68 9.68 14.38
CA TYR A 473 11.30 9.16 14.50
C TYR A 473 10.35 9.95 13.61
N ALA A 474 10.25 11.27 13.83
CA ALA A 474 9.56 12.16 12.91
C ALA A 474 10.50 12.47 11.73
N GLN A 475 9.96 12.35 10.52
CA GLN A 475 10.68 12.55 9.27
C GLN A 475 9.91 13.52 8.37
N ARG A 476 10.62 14.31 7.56
CA ARG A 476 9.98 15.20 6.60
C ARG A 476 9.35 14.44 5.45
N GLY A 477 8.31 14.99 4.84
CA GLY A 477 7.85 14.52 3.54
C GLY A 477 8.82 14.92 2.42
N GLN A 478 8.57 14.41 1.23
CA GLN A 478 9.35 14.67 0.03
C GLN A 478 8.43 14.90 -1.17
N LEU A 479 8.80 15.83 -2.03
CA LEU A 479 8.19 16.06 -3.34
C LEU A 479 9.28 15.87 -4.40
N PHE A 480 9.01 15.05 -5.40
CA PHE A 480 9.89 14.79 -6.53
C PHE A 480 9.22 15.34 -7.79
N LEU A 481 9.71 16.46 -8.27
CA LEU A 481 9.19 17.10 -9.46
C LEU A 481 9.61 16.33 -10.72
N ASN A 482 8.66 16.07 -11.58
CA ASN A 482 8.85 15.43 -12.88
C ASN A 482 9.43 16.46 -13.86
N ARG A 483 10.43 16.07 -14.62
CA ARG A 483 11.10 16.93 -15.60
C ARG A 483 10.56 16.77 -17.02
N GLY A 484 9.55 15.96 -17.15
CA GLY A 484 8.87 15.69 -18.41
C GLY A 484 9.66 14.94 -19.48
N GLY A 485 8.93 14.37 -20.40
CA GLY A 485 9.40 13.83 -21.66
C GLY A 485 10.48 12.75 -21.55
N ALA A 486 11.60 12.94 -22.27
CA ALA A 486 12.74 12.02 -22.32
C ALA A 486 13.84 12.34 -21.28
N SER A 487 13.55 13.16 -20.26
CA SER A 487 14.52 13.54 -19.24
C SER A 487 15.08 12.33 -18.48
N VAL A 488 16.38 12.35 -18.18
CA VAL A 488 17.07 11.37 -17.33
C VAL A 488 18.04 12.15 -16.44
N PRO A 489 17.91 12.11 -15.12
CA PRO A 489 16.79 11.49 -14.37
C PRO A 489 15.45 12.16 -14.66
N LEU A 490 14.36 11.40 -14.52
CA LEU A 490 12.99 11.91 -14.70
C LEU A 490 12.57 12.80 -13.53
N PHE A 491 12.91 12.41 -12.31
CA PHE A 491 12.53 13.09 -11.09
C PHE A 491 13.69 13.83 -10.42
N VAL A 492 13.37 14.97 -9.82
CA VAL A 492 14.29 15.76 -9.00
C VAL A 492 13.60 16.12 -7.71
N GLU A 493 14.22 15.80 -6.56
CA GLU A 493 13.69 16.16 -5.26
C GLU A 493 13.67 17.69 -5.08
N ALA A 494 12.50 18.23 -4.75
CA ALA A 494 12.35 19.63 -4.39
C ALA A 494 13.01 19.92 -3.02
N PRO A 495 13.64 21.09 -2.81
CA PRO A 495 14.18 21.45 -1.51
C PRO A 495 13.09 21.47 -0.42
N ALA A 496 13.42 20.92 0.76
CA ALA A 496 12.43 20.79 1.85
C ALA A 496 11.82 22.13 2.32
N ASP A 497 12.58 23.20 2.24
CA ASP A 497 12.14 24.56 2.58
C ASP A 497 11.27 25.21 1.49
N ALA A 498 11.27 24.66 0.29
CA ALA A 498 10.44 25.13 -0.82
C ALA A 498 9.02 24.53 -0.83
N ILE A 499 8.85 23.33 -0.23
CA ILE A 499 7.58 22.57 -0.26
C ILE A 499 6.66 22.86 0.93
N GLY A 500 6.92 23.93 1.69
CA GLY A 500 6.07 24.35 2.80
C GLY A 500 5.95 23.32 3.93
N ALA A 501 4.75 23.15 4.45
CA ALA A 501 4.50 22.29 5.62
C ALA A 501 4.72 20.78 5.35
N LEU A 502 4.74 20.32 4.10
CA LEU A 502 5.16 18.95 3.78
C LEU A 502 6.63 18.70 4.16
N GLY A 503 7.48 19.73 4.06
CA GLY A 503 8.89 19.65 4.45
C GLY A 503 9.14 19.61 5.96
N GLU A 504 8.12 19.83 6.79
CA GLU A 504 8.21 19.75 8.25
C GLU A 504 8.12 18.30 8.74
N PRO A 505 8.92 17.90 9.74
CA PRO A 505 8.88 16.55 10.27
C PRO A 505 7.53 16.15 10.85
N MET A 506 7.11 14.90 10.59
CA MET A 506 5.96 14.23 11.18
C MET A 506 6.19 12.71 11.20
N VAL A 507 5.36 11.97 11.93
CA VAL A 507 5.36 10.51 11.86
C VAL A 507 4.30 10.07 10.87
N GLY A 508 4.60 10.29 9.59
CA GLY A 508 3.64 10.15 8.51
C GLY A 508 3.14 8.72 8.29
N ARG A 509 1.84 8.59 7.97
CA ARG A 509 1.18 7.32 7.62
C ARG A 509 0.31 7.49 6.37
N GLY A 510 -0.99 7.61 6.53
CA GLY A 510 -1.93 7.83 5.42
C GLY A 510 -1.71 9.17 4.73
N LEU A 511 -1.85 9.15 3.41
CA LEU A 511 -1.74 10.32 2.54
C LEU A 511 -2.78 10.18 1.43
N ALA A 512 -3.63 11.19 1.26
CA ALA A 512 -4.60 11.27 0.18
C ALA A 512 -4.55 12.65 -0.49
N SER A 513 -5.01 12.72 -1.75
CA SER A 513 -5.12 13.96 -2.53
C SER A 513 -6.53 14.18 -3.04
N GLY A 514 -6.92 15.44 -3.17
CA GLY A 514 -8.17 15.90 -3.74
C GLY A 514 -8.19 17.43 -3.88
N ASP A 515 -9.04 17.95 -4.74
CA ASP A 515 -9.27 19.38 -4.90
C ASP A 515 -10.31 19.83 -3.84
N LEU A 516 -9.82 20.24 -2.65
CA LEU A 516 -10.67 20.46 -1.47
C LEU A 516 -11.40 21.81 -1.48
N ASP A 517 -10.89 22.81 -2.19
CA ASP A 517 -11.51 24.15 -2.27
C ASP A 517 -12.03 24.53 -3.66
N GLY A 518 -11.87 23.62 -4.63
CA GLY A 518 -12.42 23.75 -5.97
C GLY A 518 -11.68 24.77 -6.84
N ASP A 519 -10.39 25.03 -6.53
CA ASP A 519 -9.57 25.98 -7.29
C ASP A 519 -8.78 25.31 -8.42
N GLY A 520 -8.75 23.96 -8.43
CA GLY A 520 -8.24 23.15 -9.52
C GLY A 520 -6.83 22.64 -9.34
N ASP A 521 -6.14 22.98 -8.27
CA ASP A 521 -4.93 22.27 -7.88
C ASP A 521 -5.25 21.19 -6.82
N LEU A 522 -4.39 20.18 -6.70
CA LEU A 522 -4.62 19.09 -5.75
C LEU A 522 -3.99 19.41 -4.39
N ASP A 523 -4.85 19.39 -3.37
CA ASP A 523 -4.47 19.44 -1.97
C ASP A 523 -4.09 18.06 -1.44
N LEU A 524 -3.41 18.03 -0.29
CA LEU A 524 -3.02 16.80 0.38
C LEU A 524 -3.58 16.73 1.80
N VAL A 525 -4.01 15.55 2.21
CA VAL A 525 -4.38 15.25 3.60
C VAL A 525 -3.45 14.17 4.13
N ALA A 526 -2.76 14.47 5.23
CA ALA A 526 -1.73 13.61 5.81
C ALA A 526 -2.03 13.28 7.28
N VAL A 527 -1.87 12.01 7.64
CA VAL A 527 -2.04 11.54 9.02
C VAL A 527 -0.68 11.46 9.71
N ASP A 528 -0.56 12.17 10.83
CA ASP A 528 0.57 12.08 11.77
C ASP A 528 0.22 11.09 12.88
N LEU A 529 0.97 9.98 12.98
CA LEU A 529 0.72 8.91 13.95
C LEU A 529 0.80 9.42 15.40
N GLY A 530 -0.31 9.41 16.10
CA GLY A 530 -0.40 9.96 17.45
C GLY A 530 -0.31 11.49 17.51
N GLY A 531 -0.33 12.15 16.35
CA GLY A 531 -0.27 13.59 16.17
C GLY A 531 -1.53 14.17 15.52
N ARG A 532 -1.49 15.48 15.20
CA ARG A 532 -2.56 16.15 14.47
C ARG A 532 -2.46 15.82 12.98
N ALA A 533 -3.58 15.53 12.33
CA ALA A 533 -3.63 15.48 10.88
C ALA A 533 -3.28 16.85 10.28
N ARG A 534 -2.70 16.84 9.09
CA ARG A 534 -2.44 18.05 8.31
C ARG A 534 -3.36 18.07 7.09
N VAL A 535 -3.92 19.23 6.82
CA VAL A 535 -4.60 19.56 5.57
C VAL A 535 -3.70 20.54 4.86
N LEU A 536 -2.99 20.05 3.86
CA LEU A 536 -1.95 20.77 3.15
C LEU A 536 -2.55 21.36 1.88
N ARG A 537 -3.05 22.61 1.97
CA ARG A 537 -3.56 23.30 0.80
C ARG A 537 -2.40 23.65 -0.12
N ASN A 538 -2.55 23.32 -1.39
CA ASN A 538 -1.64 23.72 -2.43
C ASN A 538 -1.84 25.21 -2.75
N GLU A 539 -0.77 25.98 -2.72
CA GLU A 539 -0.77 27.40 -3.10
C GLU A 539 0.16 27.59 -4.29
N CYS A 540 0.03 26.73 -5.30
CA CYS A 540 0.81 26.84 -6.51
C CYS A 540 0.31 28.03 -7.34
N ALA A 541 1.08 29.10 -7.33
CA ALA A 541 0.72 30.33 -8.07
C ALA A 541 1.10 30.23 -9.55
N THR A 542 0.58 29.23 -10.27
CA THR A 542 0.79 29.09 -11.73
C THR A 542 -0.35 29.76 -12.51
N ASN A 543 -0.06 30.12 -13.76
CA ASN A 543 -1.09 30.48 -14.74
C ASN A 543 -1.43 29.25 -15.62
N HIS A 544 -1.29 28.04 -15.06
CA HIS A 544 -1.60 26.81 -15.73
C HIS A 544 -3.09 26.51 -15.66
N HIS A 545 -3.58 25.83 -16.67
CA HIS A 545 -4.96 25.38 -16.77
C HIS A 545 -5.06 23.93 -16.28
N TRP A 546 -6.28 23.49 -15.99
CA TRP A 546 -6.56 22.16 -15.48
C TRP A 546 -7.86 21.57 -16.00
N LEU A 547 -8.04 20.26 -15.81
CA LEU A 547 -9.29 19.53 -15.98
C LEU A 547 -9.37 18.44 -14.91
N ALA A 548 -10.50 18.36 -14.21
CA ALA A 548 -10.84 17.19 -13.41
C ALA A 548 -12.01 16.44 -14.09
N VAL A 549 -11.92 15.11 -14.18
CA VAL A 549 -12.97 14.25 -14.72
C VAL A 549 -13.49 13.35 -13.61
N SER A 550 -14.75 13.53 -13.26
CA SER A 550 -15.50 12.67 -12.34
C SER A 550 -16.49 11.82 -13.13
N ILE A 551 -16.56 10.54 -12.84
CA ILE A 551 -17.47 9.61 -13.51
C ILE A 551 -18.43 9.07 -12.45
N ALA A 552 -19.71 9.38 -12.61
CA ALA A 552 -20.74 8.89 -11.70
C ALA A 552 -21.05 7.41 -11.98
N GLY A 553 -21.13 6.62 -10.92
CA GLY A 553 -21.49 5.21 -11.01
C GLY A 553 -20.40 4.27 -10.49
N ARG A 554 -20.82 3.07 -10.08
CA ARG A 554 -19.98 2.06 -9.43
C ARG A 554 -18.92 1.46 -10.35
N VAL A 555 -19.17 1.41 -11.64
CA VAL A 555 -18.30 0.78 -12.65
C VAL A 555 -17.14 1.66 -13.12
N ALA A 556 -16.91 2.81 -12.50
CA ALA A 556 -15.92 3.76 -12.95
C ALA A 556 -14.48 3.47 -12.45
N VAL A 557 -14.33 2.69 -11.38
CA VAL A 557 -13.00 2.36 -10.85
C VAL A 557 -12.23 1.51 -11.86
N GLY A 558 -11.01 1.95 -12.21
CA GLY A 558 -10.21 1.36 -13.27
C GLY A 558 -10.43 1.98 -14.66
N ALA A 559 -11.36 2.93 -14.81
CA ALA A 559 -11.52 3.67 -16.06
C ALA A 559 -10.23 4.42 -16.40
N GLU A 560 -9.79 4.28 -17.66
CA GLU A 560 -8.69 5.10 -18.21
C GLU A 560 -9.24 6.35 -18.86
N VAL A 561 -8.77 7.50 -18.39
CA VAL A 561 -9.10 8.81 -18.97
C VAL A 561 -7.88 9.35 -19.70
N SER A 562 -8.03 9.72 -20.94
CA SER A 562 -6.97 10.33 -21.75
C SER A 562 -7.40 11.70 -22.25
N VAL A 563 -6.53 12.68 -22.09
CA VAL A 563 -6.73 14.07 -22.54
C VAL A 563 -5.68 14.41 -23.57
N THR A 564 -6.10 14.99 -24.70
CA THR A 564 -5.21 15.51 -25.73
C THR A 564 -5.37 17.01 -25.84
N THR A 565 -4.28 17.74 -25.67
CA THR A 565 -4.19 19.19 -25.91
C THR A 565 -3.33 19.47 -27.14
N VAL A 566 -3.55 20.63 -27.77
CA VAL A 566 -2.73 21.09 -28.89
C VAL A 566 -2.24 22.50 -28.58
N GLN A 567 -0.92 22.65 -28.43
CA GLN A 567 -0.30 23.93 -28.17
C GLN A 567 0.79 24.22 -29.21
N ALA A 568 0.72 25.36 -29.87
CA ALA A 568 1.65 25.75 -30.93
C ALA A 568 1.85 24.68 -32.04
N GLY A 569 0.82 23.88 -32.31
CA GLY A 569 0.84 22.78 -33.29
C GLY A 569 1.48 21.49 -32.78
N VAL A 570 1.87 21.43 -31.51
CA VAL A 570 2.33 20.20 -30.85
C VAL A 570 1.15 19.58 -30.09
N SER A 571 0.88 18.30 -30.35
CA SER A 571 -0.13 17.53 -29.64
C SER A 571 0.51 16.81 -28.45
N THR A 572 -0.03 17.00 -27.26
CA THR A 572 0.36 16.29 -26.04
C THR A 572 -0.83 15.48 -25.54
N MET A 573 -0.61 14.21 -25.25
CA MET A 573 -1.61 13.32 -24.67
C MET A 573 -1.17 12.96 -23.25
N GLN A 574 -2.08 13.09 -22.31
CA GLN A 574 -1.93 12.64 -20.92
C GLN A 574 -2.91 11.51 -20.65
N ARG A 575 -2.60 10.64 -19.69
CA ARG A 575 -3.45 9.52 -19.27
C ARG A 575 -3.48 9.42 -17.76
N ARG A 576 -4.65 9.15 -17.21
CA ARG A 576 -4.87 8.86 -15.79
C ARG A 576 -5.79 7.64 -15.66
N VAL A 577 -5.62 6.87 -14.60
CA VAL A 577 -6.60 5.87 -14.18
C VAL A 577 -7.46 6.45 -13.06
N LEU A 578 -8.76 6.25 -13.14
CA LEU A 578 -9.67 6.59 -12.07
C LEU A 578 -9.62 5.46 -11.03
N SER A 579 -8.76 5.62 -10.03
CA SER A 579 -8.57 4.67 -8.95
C SER A 579 -8.42 5.44 -7.64
N PRO A 580 -9.43 5.46 -6.77
CA PRO A 580 -9.34 6.14 -5.48
C PRO A 580 -8.43 5.39 -4.49
N THR A 581 -8.31 4.05 -4.60
CA THR A 581 -7.44 3.23 -3.76
C THR A 581 -5.98 3.44 -4.16
N ARG A 582 -5.27 4.26 -3.41
CA ARG A 582 -3.90 4.68 -3.67
C ARG A 582 -3.14 4.90 -2.36
N SER A 583 -1.80 4.99 -2.42
CA SER A 583 -0.96 5.32 -1.29
C SER A 583 -0.93 4.23 -0.21
N TYR A 584 -1.01 4.61 1.05
CA TYR A 584 -0.97 3.73 2.23
C TYR A 584 -2.26 3.86 3.01
N GLN A 585 -3.04 2.79 3.09
CA GLN A 585 -4.29 2.74 3.87
C GLN A 585 -5.32 3.83 3.50
N SER A 586 -5.22 4.42 2.29
CA SER A 586 -5.90 5.67 1.97
C SER A 586 -6.73 5.57 0.70
N GLN A 587 -7.66 6.51 0.55
CA GLN A 587 -8.51 6.72 -0.61
C GLN A 587 -8.42 8.19 -1.03
N CYS A 588 -7.99 8.44 -2.26
CA CYS A 588 -8.01 9.78 -2.84
C CYS A 588 -9.41 10.14 -3.36
N GLU A 589 -9.64 11.39 -3.66
CA GLU A 589 -10.85 11.80 -4.36
C GLU A 589 -11.01 11.01 -5.67
N PRO A 590 -12.21 10.49 -5.99
CA PRO A 590 -12.43 9.67 -7.17
C PRO A 590 -12.53 10.51 -8.46
N ILE A 591 -11.46 11.22 -8.81
CA ILE A 591 -11.33 12.03 -10.01
C ILE A 591 -10.07 11.65 -10.81
N ALA A 592 -10.12 11.81 -12.13
CA ALA A 592 -8.93 11.85 -12.97
C ALA A 592 -8.55 13.32 -13.21
N HIS A 593 -7.47 13.75 -12.60
CA HIS A 593 -7.00 15.12 -12.60
C HIS A 593 -5.85 15.35 -13.59
N PHE A 594 -5.90 16.46 -14.32
CA PHE A 594 -4.95 16.82 -15.37
C PHE A 594 -4.53 18.29 -15.23
N GLY A 595 -3.27 18.57 -14.98
CA GLY A 595 -2.68 19.85 -15.32
C GLY A 595 -2.50 19.95 -16.82
N LEU A 596 -2.77 21.09 -17.39
CA LEU A 596 -2.77 21.31 -18.84
C LEU A 596 -1.71 22.34 -19.26
N GLY A 597 -0.90 22.80 -18.32
CA GLY A 597 0.05 23.87 -18.56
C GLY A 597 -0.65 25.11 -19.13
N HIS A 598 -0.15 25.62 -20.20
CA HIS A 598 -0.73 26.80 -20.88
C HIS A 598 -1.76 26.46 -21.98
N ALA A 599 -2.22 25.22 -22.09
CA ALA A 599 -3.21 24.85 -23.09
C ALA A 599 -4.60 25.38 -22.69
N THR A 600 -5.22 26.18 -23.56
CA THR A 600 -6.52 26.83 -23.30
C THR A 600 -7.72 26.04 -23.79
N THR A 601 -7.50 24.91 -24.47
CA THR A 601 -8.56 24.03 -25.00
C THR A 601 -8.09 22.59 -24.99
N ILE A 602 -9.03 21.67 -24.77
CA ILE A 602 -8.83 20.24 -24.85
C ILE A 602 -9.36 19.79 -26.22
N ALA A 603 -8.47 19.32 -27.08
CA ALA A 603 -8.83 18.87 -28.43
C ALA A 603 -9.65 17.58 -28.41
N ASN A 604 -9.26 16.64 -27.52
CA ASN A 604 -9.97 15.37 -27.34
C ASN A 604 -9.86 14.87 -25.91
N LEU A 605 -10.95 14.33 -25.39
CA LEU A 605 -11.01 13.58 -24.13
C LEU A 605 -11.64 12.22 -24.43
N THR A 606 -10.97 11.17 -24.03
CA THR A 606 -11.43 9.79 -24.19
C THR A 606 -11.51 9.12 -22.84
N VAL A 607 -12.63 8.47 -22.54
CA VAL A 607 -12.81 7.62 -21.35
C VAL A 607 -13.03 6.20 -21.82
N ARG A 608 -12.18 5.30 -21.39
CA ARG A 608 -12.33 3.86 -21.57
C ARG A 608 -12.75 3.25 -20.24
N LEU A 609 -13.96 2.72 -20.18
CA LEU A 609 -14.47 2.00 -19.03
C LEU A 609 -13.88 0.58 -18.95
N PRO A 610 -13.84 -0.06 -17.76
CA PRO A 610 -13.46 -1.47 -17.62
C PRO A 610 -14.33 -2.43 -18.43
N SER A 611 -15.59 -2.08 -18.73
CA SER A 611 -16.47 -2.82 -19.64
C SER A 611 -16.01 -2.83 -21.11
N GLY A 612 -15.00 -2.01 -21.46
CA GLY A 612 -14.54 -1.77 -22.82
C GLY A 612 -15.30 -0.68 -23.55
N GLU A 613 -16.34 -0.09 -22.96
CA GLU A 613 -17.06 1.04 -23.55
C GLU A 613 -16.13 2.26 -23.66
N LEU A 614 -16.25 2.98 -24.78
CA LEU A 614 -15.45 4.16 -25.09
C LEU A 614 -16.35 5.38 -25.22
N LEU A 615 -16.08 6.40 -24.42
CA LEU A 615 -16.74 7.70 -24.52
C LEU A 615 -15.74 8.72 -25.06
N GLU A 616 -16.16 9.53 -26.03
CA GLU A 616 -15.30 10.53 -26.68
C GLU A 616 -15.95 11.91 -26.67
N TYR A 617 -15.15 12.92 -26.36
CA TYR A 617 -15.55 14.32 -26.33
C TYR A 617 -14.48 15.16 -27.01
N SER A 618 -14.85 16.21 -27.70
CA SER A 618 -13.91 17.10 -28.40
C SER A 618 -14.20 18.57 -28.09
N ASP A 619 -13.18 19.40 -28.31
CA ASP A 619 -13.26 20.86 -28.20
C ASP A 619 -13.80 21.33 -26.83
N LEU A 620 -13.26 20.78 -25.76
CA LEU A 620 -13.71 21.10 -24.40
C LEU A 620 -12.95 22.33 -23.85
N PRO A 621 -13.62 23.18 -23.04
CA PRO A 621 -12.95 24.21 -22.29
C PRO A 621 -12.15 23.63 -21.11
N VAL A 622 -11.13 24.37 -20.68
CA VAL A 622 -10.29 24.09 -19.50
C VAL A 622 -10.92 24.65 -18.22
N ASP A 623 -10.26 24.49 -17.07
CA ASP A 623 -10.57 25.05 -15.74
C ASP A 623 -11.98 24.65 -15.25
N ARG A 624 -12.21 23.35 -15.20
CA ARG A 624 -13.51 22.82 -14.80
C ARG A 624 -13.46 21.36 -14.33
N VAL A 625 -14.44 21.01 -13.52
CA VAL A 625 -14.80 19.61 -13.27
C VAL A 625 -15.79 19.15 -14.34
N MET A 626 -15.43 18.12 -15.10
CA MET A 626 -16.34 17.46 -16.03
C MET A 626 -16.96 16.24 -15.38
N ARG A 627 -18.26 16.29 -15.12
CA ARG A 627 -19.01 15.17 -14.53
C ARG A 627 -19.66 14.35 -15.65
N ILE A 628 -19.25 13.09 -15.77
CA ILE A 628 -19.77 12.15 -16.77
C ILE A 628 -20.77 11.23 -16.08
N ALA A 629 -22.03 11.27 -16.50
CA ALA A 629 -23.03 10.30 -16.07
C ALA A 629 -23.03 9.12 -17.04
N LEU A 630 -22.84 7.90 -16.51
CA LEU A 630 -22.96 6.70 -17.32
C LEU A 630 -24.43 6.38 -17.60
N PRO A 631 -24.78 5.86 -18.80
CA PRO A 631 -26.13 5.39 -19.05
C PRO A 631 -26.46 4.24 -18.07
N ARG A 632 -27.68 4.30 -17.53
CA ARG A 632 -28.21 3.27 -16.62
C ARG A 632 -28.48 1.96 -17.33
#